data_28666fc9dfaa666913732a1f16cce1d2
#
_entry.id   28666fc9dfaa666913732a1f16cce1d2
#
_cell.length_a   1.000
_cell.length_b   1.000
_cell.length_c   1.000
_cell.angle_alpha   90.00
_cell.angle_beta   90.00
_cell.angle_gamma   90.00
#
_symmetry.space_group_name_H-M   'P 1'
#
loop_
_entity.id
_entity.type
_entity.pdbx_description
1 polymer ?
#
loop_
_entity_poly.entity_id
_entity_poly.type
_entity_poly.pdbx_seq_one_letter_code
_entity_poly.pdbx_strand_id
1 'polypeptide(L)'
;MAHFAQSPSFILHQVTCQFPTGDTLFGPLNLTLEPSLCALVGRNGSGKTRLLRLLAGLDEPATGHIERFGSHAWVAQQHVISSQTTLAELLGYDAIFTARKRIDSGDYQPDDLALLDGHWDVAERLSEAFINATLPPFEPDKPAIELSGGERIRALLCGAFTAGADFLLLDEPTNHLDRQGRAWFYAQLSRYQGGVLVASHDRELLAQVPRILELSGSGLRSYGGNYADYQTQRDAEQQAARAALEHAATERKRTRARMQKEHDDSQRRSAKTLRTVDTLNIASFERVKYKGAAKERIGTWKKQHSEQNEALNAAVSRARERVEDDNPVMFTLRGSQVPEGKQVLVLEDLVLAHVPVPPIAWRMDGPMRVALKGPNGCGKSTLLKTILGEVAPRSGGCKVSVSCAYLDQHLSRLDLSQSVMTHLNLSHTPLEEGVLRTRLAQLQLGADKVMLPLAALSGGERLKAALACVLWRAEATQLLLLDEPTNHLDLASVQAIEAALAGFPGALLVVSHDEAFLSGLTLTHELVWEEAGWRCDSL
;
A
#
# COMPACT_ATOMS: atom_id res chain seq x y z
N MET A 1 -21.92 -13.17 32.40
CA MET A 1 -20.54 -12.80 32.79
C MET A 1 -20.41 -11.31 32.50
N ALA A 2 -20.19 -10.50 33.51
CA ALA A 2 -20.00 -9.05 33.33
C ALA A 2 -18.68 -8.85 32.56
N HIS A 3 -18.75 -8.26 31.35
CA HIS A 3 -17.58 -7.70 30.71
C HIS A 3 -17.08 -6.56 31.61
N PHE A 4 -16.00 -6.80 32.35
CA PHE A 4 -15.23 -5.70 32.89
C PHE A 4 -14.76 -4.89 31.68
N ALA A 5 -15.23 -3.65 31.57
CA ALA A 5 -14.72 -2.71 30.58
C ALA A 5 -13.21 -2.58 30.83
N GLN A 6 -12.39 -3.10 29.90
CA GLN A 6 -10.94 -2.92 29.95
C GLN A 6 -10.69 -1.41 29.83
N SER A 7 -9.85 -0.87 30.69
CA SER A 7 -9.47 0.55 30.59
C SER A 7 -8.85 0.83 29.23
N PRO A 8 -9.22 1.91 28.54
CA PRO A 8 -8.66 2.25 27.24
C PRO A 8 -7.15 2.47 27.35
N SER A 9 -6.39 2.07 26.32
CA SER A 9 -4.95 2.34 26.24
C SER A 9 -4.65 3.69 25.62
N PHE A 10 -5.48 4.13 24.67
CA PHE A 10 -5.37 5.45 24.03
C PHE A 10 -6.74 6.05 23.78
N ILE A 11 -6.86 7.37 24.03
CA ILE A 11 -8.03 8.16 23.65
C ILE A 11 -7.57 9.36 22.84
N LEU A 12 -8.07 9.49 21.61
CA LEU A 12 -7.81 10.59 20.71
C LEU A 12 -9.00 11.55 20.70
N HIS A 13 -8.74 12.83 20.96
CA HIS A 13 -9.75 13.89 20.95
C HIS A 13 -9.43 14.91 19.86
N GLN A 14 -10.21 14.92 18.76
CA GLN A 14 -10.12 15.86 17.65
C GLN A 14 -8.70 15.99 17.07
N VAL A 15 -7.97 14.87 17.02
CA VAL A 15 -6.56 14.85 16.58
C VAL A 15 -6.46 15.10 15.09
N THR A 16 -5.69 16.12 14.71
CA THR A 16 -5.33 16.39 13.31
C THR A 16 -3.82 16.30 13.11
N CYS A 17 -3.43 15.87 11.92
CA CYS A 17 -2.04 15.88 11.48
C CYS A 17 -1.93 16.72 10.20
N GLN A 18 -0.89 17.54 10.14
CA GLN A 18 -0.62 18.41 8.98
C GLN A 18 0.79 18.16 8.44
N PHE A 19 0.95 18.41 7.14
CA PHE A 19 2.27 18.49 6.53
C PHE A 19 2.99 19.78 6.96
N PRO A 20 4.32 19.87 6.83
CA PRO A 20 5.05 21.12 7.06
C PRO A 20 4.58 22.29 6.18
N THR A 21 3.92 21.99 5.06
CA THR A 21 3.30 22.97 4.16
C THR A 21 2.00 23.57 4.71
N GLY A 22 1.44 23.01 5.81
CA GLY A 22 0.17 23.42 6.39
C GLY A 22 -1.05 22.66 5.87
N ASP A 23 -0.89 21.82 4.85
CA ASP A 23 -1.97 20.98 4.34
C ASP A 23 -2.33 19.88 5.33
N THR A 24 -3.62 19.61 5.51
CA THR A 24 -4.08 18.55 6.41
C THR A 24 -3.83 17.17 5.79
N LEU A 25 -3.09 16.33 6.51
CA LEU A 25 -2.87 14.94 6.13
C LEU A 25 -4.07 14.06 6.50
N PHE A 26 -4.56 14.19 7.73
CA PHE A 26 -5.78 13.54 8.20
C PHE A 26 -6.37 14.28 9.43
N GLY A 27 -7.63 13.99 9.70
CA GLY A 27 -8.34 14.48 10.88
C GLY A 27 -9.51 15.40 10.56
N PRO A 28 -10.25 15.82 11.60
CA PRO A 28 -10.06 15.50 13.03
C PRO A 28 -10.45 14.05 13.39
N LEU A 29 -9.61 13.34 14.10
CA LEU A 29 -9.84 11.97 14.54
C LEU A 29 -10.31 11.90 15.98
N ASN A 30 -11.35 11.09 16.22
CA ASN A 30 -11.78 10.66 17.54
C ASN A 30 -11.72 9.13 17.57
N LEU A 31 -10.95 8.56 18.48
CA LEU A 31 -10.75 7.12 18.58
C LEU A 31 -10.46 6.73 20.01
N THR A 32 -11.05 5.62 20.42
CA THR A 32 -10.67 4.93 21.67
C THR A 32 -10.10 3.57 21.30
N LEU A 33 -8.89 3.28 21.75
CA LEU A 33 -8.22 1.99 21.61
C LEU A 33 -8.21 1.29 22.96
N GLU A 34 -8.85 0.14 23.00
CA GLU A 34 -8.79 -0.80 24.09
C GLU A 34 -7.62 -1.77 23.89
N PRO A 35 -7.10 -2.44 24.94
CA PRO A 35 -6.05 -3.44 24.83
C PRO A 35 -6.56 -4.68 24.08
N SER A 36 -6.55 -4.62 22.76
CA SER A 36 -6.95 -5.69 21.83
C SER A 36 -6.07 -5.67 20.59
N LEU A 37 -6.06 -6.76 19.85
CA LEU A 37 -5.37 -6.81 18.56
C LEU A 37 -6.19 -6.07 17.50
N CYS A 38 -5.62 -5.00 16.94
CA CYS A 38 -6.21 -4.19 15.89
C CYS A 38 -5.21 -4.01 14.74
N ALA A 39 -5.69 -4.05 13.50
CA ALA A 39 -4.90 -3.68 12.35
C ALA A 39 -5.24 -2.26 11.87
N LEU A 40 -4.24 -1.52 11.41
CA LEU A 40 -4.37 -0.22 10.78
C LEU A 40 -4.06 -0.36 9.30
N VAL A 41 -5.06 -0.15 8.45
CA VAL A 41 -4.94 -0.18 6.99
C VAL A 41 -5.18 1.20 6.40
N GLY A 42 -4.80 1.41 5.15
CA GLY A 42 -5.02 2.66 4.42
C GLY A 42 -4.02 2.80 3.29
N ARG A 43 -4.31 3.66 2.32
CA ARG A 43 -3.41 3.89 1.18
C ARG A 43 -2.03 4.35 1.62
N ASN A 44 -1.02 4.11 0.79
CA ASN A 44 0.31 4.66 1.04
C ASN A 44 0.24 6.19 1.04
N GLY A 45 0.90 6.81 2.02
CA GLY A 45 0.83 8.26 2.23
C GLY A 45 -0.41 8.74 3.02
N SER A 46 -1.34 7.87 3.44
CA SER A 46 -2.49 8.27 4.27
C SER A 46 -2.12 8.72 5.69
N GLY A 47 -0.87 8.47 6.12
CA GLY A 47 -0.39 8.89 7.43
C GLY A 47 -0.39 7.80 8.50
N LYS A 48 -0.45 6.50 8.15
CA LYS A 48 -0.40 5.38 9.12
C LYS A 48 0.78 5.49 10.09
N THR A 49 1.99 5.61 9.56
CA THR A 49 3.22 5.82 10.35
C THR A 49 3.13 7.07 11.23
N ARG A 50 2.57 8.17 10.70
CA ARG A 50 2.38 9.41 11.48
C ARG A 50 1.41 9.20 12.64
N LEU A 51 0.30 8.51 12.41
CA LEU A 51 -0.65 8.19 13.48
C LEU A 51 0.00 7.32 14.56
N LEU A 52 0.75 6.29 14.17
CA LEU A 52 1.49 5.45 15.13
C LEU A 52 2.53 6.25 15.91
N ARG A 53 3.27 7.17 15.28
CA ARG A 53 4.24 8.06 15.95
C ARG A 53 3.57 9.04 16.92
N LEU A 54 2.40 9.56 16.55
CA LEU A 54 1.58 10.37 17.45
C LEU A 54 1.13 9.57 18.68
N LEU A 55 0.70 8.32 18.50
CA LEU A 55 0.34 7.43 19.61
C LEU A 55 1.55 7.10 20.48
N ALA A 56 2.71 6.86 19.90
CA ALA A 56 3.97 6.62 20.61
C ALA A 56 4.53 7.87 21.31
N GLY A 57 3.94 9.05 21.13
CA GLY A 57 4.44 10.30 21.73
C GLY A 57 5.72 10.83 21.10
N LEU A 58 6.09 10.34 19.90
CA LEU A 58 7.27 10.78 19.16
C LEU A 58 7.01 12.03 18.31
N ASP A 59 5.75 12.29 17.99
CA ASP A 59 5.28 13.48 17.28
C ASP A 59 4.13 14.11 18.09
N GLU A 60 3.89 15.41 17.89
CA GLU A 60 2.75 16.13 18.46
C GLU A 60 1.66 16.35 17.39
N PRO A 61 0.37 16.28 17.76
CA PRO A 61 -0.72 16.58 16.85
C PRO A 61 -0.78 18.09 16.53
N ALA A 62 -1.20 18.44 15.32
CA ALA A 62 -1.40 19.84 14.94
C ALA A 62 -2.55 20.49 15.74
N THR A 63 -3.61 19.72 16.00
CA THR A 63 -4.72 20.11 16.91
C THR A 63 -5.23 18.87 17.64
N GLY A 64 -5.94 19.08 18.75
CA GLY A 64 -6.45 18.00 19.59
C GLY A 64 -5.42 17.51 20.60
N HIS A 65 -5.72 16.42 21.28
CA HIS A 65 -4.80 15.79 22.24
C HIS A 65 -5.00 14.28 22.28
N ILE A 66 -3.99 13.58 22.80
CA ILE A 66 -3.98 12.12 22.94
C ILE A 66 -3.71 11.78 24.41
N GLU A 67 -4.65 11.08 25.03
CA GLU A 67 -4.45 10.49 26.35
C GLU A 67 -3.84 9.09 26.15
N ARG A 68 -2.81 8.78 26.94
CA ARG A 68 -2.07 7.51 26.91
C ARG A 68 -2.11 6.88 28.28
N PHE A 69 -2.48 5.61 28.33
CA PHE A 69 -2.60 4.84 29.57
C PHE A 69 -1.73 3.59 29.50
N GLY A 70 -0.98 3.33 30.55
CA GLY A 70 -0.05 2.21 30.60
C GLY A 70 1.23 2.42 29.81
N SER A 71 2.04 1.37 29.77
CA SER A 71 3.29 1.33 29.01
C SER A 71 3.04 0.97 27.54
N HIS A 72 3.83 1.54 26.64
CA HIS A 72 3.75 1.20 25.22
C HIS A 72 5.12 1.05 24.59
N ALA A 73 5.25 0.13 23.64
CA ALA A 73 6.45 -0.06 22.83
C ALA A 73 6.15 0.19 21.34
N TRP A 74 7.12 0.77 20.66
CA TRP A 74 7.05 1.15 19.25
C TRP A 74 8.10 0.42 18.43
N VAL A 75 7.69 -0.23 17.35
CA VAL A 75 8.58 -0.79 16.33
C VAL A 75 8.34 -0.07 15.02
N ALA A 76 9.33 0.70 14.58
CA ALA A 76 9.27 1.47 13.35
C ALA A 76 9.51 0.58 12.11
N GLN A 77 8.99 1.02 10.97
CA GLN A 77 9.23 0.37 9.66
C GLN A 77 10.70 0.40 9.26
N GLN A 78 11.40 1.48 9.57
CA GLN A 78 12.82 1.66 9.24
C GLN A 78 13.57 2.19 10.46
N HIS A 79 14.72 1.63 10.69
CA HIS A 79 15.67 2.07 11.71
C HIS A 79 16.95 2.57 11.05
N VAL A 80 17.35 3.78 11.39
CA VAL A 80 18.66 4.29 10.99
C VAL A 80 19.71 3.61 11.85
N ILE A 81 20.57 2.82 11.26
CA ILE A 81 21.61 2.07 11.96
C ILE A 81 22.97 2.59 11.50
N SER A 82 23.80 2.95 12.46
CA SER A 82 25.21 3.24 12.24
C SER A 82 26.05 1.95 12.34
N SER A 83 27.27 2.00 11.86
CA SER A 83 28.22 0.88 12.02
C SER A 83 28.55 0.57 13.49
N GLN A 84 28.25 1.48 14.40
CA GLN A 84 28.52 1.35 15.83
C GLN A 84 27.29 0.96 16.65
N THR A 85 26.10 0.99 16.05
CA THR A 85 24.85 0.63 16.74
C THR A 85 24.90 -0.83 17.18
N THR A 86 24.84 -1.08 18.49
CA THR A 86 24.84 -2.43 19.07
C THR A 86 23.45 -3.06 19.04
N LEU A 87 23.38 -4.38 19.28
CA LEU A 87 22.09 -5.07 19.45
C LEU A 87 21.33 -4.54 20.66
N ALA A 88 22.01 -4.30 21.79
CA ALA A 88 21.36 -3.73 22.97
C ALA A 88 20.75 -2.36 22.67
N GLU A 89 21.47 -1.49 21.95
CA GLU A 89 20.99 -0.17 21.54
C GLU A 89 19.80 -0.28 20.57
N LEU A 90 19.91 -1.15 19.55
CA LEU A 90 18.84 -1.40 18.58
C LEU A 90 17.53 -1.84 19.26
N LEU A 91 17.64 -2.67 20.29
CA LEU A 91 16.50 -3.22 21.02
C LEU A 91 15.97 -2.29 22.14
N GLY A 92 16.66 -1.17 22.41
CA GLY A 92 16.31 -0.23 23.47
C GLY A 92 16.70 -0.67 24.89
N TYR A 93 17.64 -1.61 25.02
CA TYR A 93 18.11 -2.14 26.30
C TYR A 93 19.54 -1.68 26.68
N ASP A 94 20.12 -0.74 25.93
CA ASP A 94 21.50 -0.28 26.13
C ASP A 94 21.76 0.22 27.58
N ALA A 95 20.84 1.03 28.11
CA ALA A 95 20.96 1.53 29.48
C ALA A 95 21.01 0.39 30.52
N ILE A 96 20.19 -0.66 30.33
CA ILE A 96 20.13 -1.83 31.23
C ILE A 96 21.42 -2.62 31.17
N PHE A 97 21.92 -2.94 29.97
CA PHE A 97 23.18 -3.67 29.82
C PHE A 97 24.40 -2.86 30.27
N THR A 98 24.39 -1.55 30.07
CA THR A 98 25.44 -0.66 30.57
C THR A 98 25.43 -0.58 32.10
N ALA A 99 24.27 -0.46 32.74
CA ALA A 99 24.12 -0.50 34.18
C ALA A 99 24.61 -1.86 34.77
N ARG A 100 24.22 -2.98 34.13
CA ARG A 100 24.68 -4.32 34.53
C ARG A 100 26.22 -4.44 34.47
N LYS A 101 26.87 -3.98 33.38
CA LYS A 101 28.32 -3.99 33.25
C LYS A 101 28.99 -3.15 34.35
N ARG A 102 28.44 -1.98 34.70
CA ARG A 102 28.99 -1.16 35.80
C ARG A 102 28.88 -1.86 37.14
N ILE A 103 27.77 -2.51 37.42
CA ILE A 103 27.59 -3.30 38.65
C ILE A 103 28.57 -4.47 38.71
N ASP A 104 28.70 -5.23 37.61
CA ASP A 104 29.61 -6.37 37.53
C ASP A 104 31.10 -5.96 37.69
N SER A 105 31.47 -4.73 37.27
CA SER A 105 32.79 -4.16 37.44
C SER A 105 33.04 -3.53 38.81
N GLY A 106 32.00 -3.37 39.65
CA GLY A 106 32.07 -2.73 40.96
C GLY A 106 32.04 -1.18 40.94
N ASP A 107 31.84 -0.57 39.76
CA ASP A 107 31.75 0.88 39.52
C ASP A 107 30.27 1.28 39.25
N TYR A 108 29.41 0.95 40.18
CA TYR A 108 27.95 1.20 40.03
C TYR A 108 27.51 2.54 40.60
N GLN A 109 26.50 3.13 40.00
CA GLN A 109 25.80 4.33 40.47
C GLN A 109 24.47 3.94 41.15
N PRO A 110 23.94 4.78 42.07
CA PRO A 110 22.66 4.49 42.73
C PRO A 110 21.50 4.22 41.77
N ASP A 111 21.47 4.90 40.63
CA ASP A 111 20.41 4.76 39.60
C ASP A 111 20.52 3.45 38.81
N ASP A 112 21.71 2.80 38.77
CA ASP A 112 21.89 1.55 38.07
C ASP A 112 21.06 0.40 38.67
N LEU A 113 20.92 0.37 39.99
CA LEU A 113 20.08 -0.62 40.66
C LEU A 113 18.59 -0.40 40.35
N ALA A 114 18.16 0.86 40.28
CA ALA A 114 16.79 1.19 39.91
C ALA A 114 16.48 0.83 38.46
N LEU A 115 17.45 0.98 37.55
CA LEU A 115 17.31 0.55 36.14
C LEU A 115 17.22 -0.96 35.98
N LEU A 116 17.86 -1.73 36.86
CA LEU A 116 17.85 -3.20 36.81
C LEU A 116 16.66 -3.80 37.57
N ASP A 117 15.93 -3.01 38.35
CA ASP A 117 14.74 -3.51 39.07
C ASP A 117 13.70 -4.05 38.07
N GLY A 118 13.34 -5.32 38.21
CA GLY A 118 12.48 -6.06 37.26
C GLY A 118 13.12 -6.45 35.93
N HIS A 119 14.45 -6.17 35.72
CA HIS A 119 15.15 -6.43 34.46
C HIS A 119 16.41 -7.30 34.61
N TRP A 120 16.61 -7.95 35.76
CA TRP A 120 17.77 -8.82 36.01
C TRP A 120 17.89 -10.01 35.04
N ASP A 121 16.74 -10.52 34.60
CA ASP A 121 16.61 -11.69 33.69
C ASP A 121 16.48 -11.30 32.21
N VAL A 122 16.64 -10.03 31.86
CA VAL A 122 16.38 -9.54 30.49
C VAL A 122 17.30 -10.20 29.46
N ALA A 123 18.57 -10.51 29.83
CA ALA A 123 19.50 -11.17 28.94
C ALA A 123 19.07 -12.60 28.61
N GLU A 124 18.61 -13.32 29.63
CA GLU A 124 18.08 -14.69 29.49
C GLU A 124 16.81 -14.69 28.64
N ARG A 125 15.86 -13.78 28.91
CA ARG A 125 14.62 -13.64 28.13
C ARG A 125 14.88 -13.27 26.68
N LEU A 126 15.81 -12.36 26.39
CA LEU A 126 16.20 -12.01 25.03
C LEU A 126 16.89 -13.19 24.33
N SER A 127 17.77 -13.91 25.03
CA SER A 127 18.42 -15.10 24.47
C SER A 127 17.40 -16.18 24.10
N GLU A 128 16.43 -16.44 24.96
CA GLU A 128 15.33 -17.37 24.67
C GLU A 128 14.46 -16.89 23.50
N ALA A 129 14.11 -15.60 23.46
CA ALA A 129 13.35 -15.00 22.35
C ALA A 129 14.09 -15.12 21.01
N PHE A 130 15.42 -14.95 21.00
CA PHE A 130 16.26 -15.10 19.80
C PHE A 130 16.30 -16.54 19.31
N ILE A 131 16.45 -17.53 20.22
CA ILE A 131 16.38 -18.96 19.88
C ILE A 131 15.04 -19.29 19.25
N ASN A 132 13.93 -18.83 19.86
CA ASN A 132 12.57 -19.06 19.37
C ASN A 132 12.31 -18.39 18.01
N ALA A 133 12.99 -17.28 17.73
CA ALA A 133 12.94 -16.56 16.46
C ALA A 133 13.93 -17.10 15.41
N THR A 134 14.66 -18.18 15.69
CA THR A 134 15.71 -18.72 14.82
C THR A 134 16.74 -17.66 14.42
N LEU A 135 17.11 -16.81 15.37
CA LEU A 135 18.16 -15.81 15.24
C LEU A 135 19.51 -16.32 15.73
N PRO A 136 20.64 -15.73 15.30
CA PRO A 136 21.93 -15.97 15.93
C PRO A 136 21.87 -15.70 17.44
N PRO A 137 22.78 -16.28 18.24
CA PRO A 137 22.84 -16.04 19.68
C PRO A 137 22.83 -14.55 20.01
N PHE A 138 22.09 -14.19 21.06
CA PHE A 138 22.01 -12.80 21.50
C PHE A 138 23.31 -12.39 22.20
N GLU A 139 23.96 -11.39 21.65
CA GLU A 139 25.16 -10.76 22.20
C GLU A 139 24.91 -9.24 22.25
N PRO A 140 24.79 -8.60 23.45
CA PRO A 140 24.40 -7.21 23.58
C PRO A 140 25.28 -6.23 22.79
N ASP A 141 26.60 -6.47 22.75
CA ASP A 141 27.59 -5.61 22.11
C ASP A 141 27.80 -5.88 20.61
N LYS A 142 27.14 -6.91 20.07
CA LYS A 142 27.26 -7.25 18.65
C LYS A 142 26.76 -6.10 17.78
N PRO A 143 27.49 -5.69 16.72
CA PRO A 143 27.02 -4.67 15.80
C PRO A 143 25.74 -5.08 15.08
N ALA A 144 24.70 -4.26 15.15
CA ALA A 144 23.41 -4.55 14.53
C ALA A 144 23.47 -4.62 13.00
N ILE A 145 24.50 -4.02 12.39
CA ILE A 145 24.72 -4.04 10.94
C ILE A 145 25.06 -5.44 10.41
N GLU A 146 25.54 -6.35 11.27
CA GLU A 146 25.85 -7.73 10.88
C GLU A 146 24.61 -8.57 10.64
N LEU A 147 23.44 -8.14 11.15
CA LEU A 147 22.18 -8.80 10.90
C LEU A 147 21.65 -8.43 9.51
N SER A 148 21.13 -9.43 8.79
CA SER A 148 20.32 -9.21 7.60
C SER A 148 19.07 -8.39 7.92
N GLY A 149 18.42 -7.79 6.92
CA GLY A 149 17.19 -7.01 7.10
C GLY A 149 16.09 -7.79 7.82
N GLY A 150 15.89 -9.06 7.44
CA GLY A 150 14.88 -9.93 8.06
C GLY A 150 15.23 -10.34 9.50
N GLU A 151 16.52 -10.64 9.78
CA GLU A 151 16.98 -10.92 11.15
C GLU A 151 16.84 -9.70 12.04
N ARG A 152 17.11 -8.52 11.52
CA ARG A 152 16.99 -7.25 12.25
C ARG A 152 15.54 -6.98 12.69
N ILE A 153 14.58 -7.13 11.78
CA ILE A 153 13.17 -6.99 12.13
C ILE A 153 12.74 -8.01 13.17
N ARG A 154 13.16 -9.29 13.03
CA ARG A 154 12.89 -10.32 14.04
C ARG A 154 13.51 -9.98 15.39
N ALA A 155 14.74 -9.47 15.42
CA ALA A 155 15.38 -9.02 16.65
C ALA A 155 14.61 -7.88 17.33
N LEU A 156 14.20 -6.84 16.57
CA LEU A 156 13.38 -5.73 17.08
C LEU A 156 12.06 -6.23 17.67
N LEU A 157 11.40 -7.16 17.00
CA LEU A 157 10.15 -7.77 17.50
C LEU A 157 10.41 -8.59 18.77
N CYS A 158 11.52 -9.33 18.86
CA CYS A 158 11.93 -10.03 20.11
C CYS A 158 12.08 -9.01 21.26
N GLY A 159 12.77 -7.87 21.02
CA GLY A 159 12.89 -6.81 22.02
C GLY A 159 11.55 -6.26 22.46
N ALA A 160 10.66 -5.95 21.52
CA ALA A 160 9.34 -5.41 21.81
C ALA A 160 8.44 -6.38 22.59
N PHE A 161 8.43 -7.66 22.23
CA PHE A 161 7.68 -8.69 22.96
C PHE A 161 8.26 -8.95 24.36
N THR A 162 9.60 -8.94 24.49
CA THR A 162 10.29 -9.11 25.79
C THR A 162 10.04 -7.95 26.73
N ALA A 163 9.83 -6.73 26.22
CA ALA A 163 9.52 -5.56 27.04
C ALA A 163 8.21 -5.72 27.85
N GLY A 164 7.26 -6.53 27.34
CA GLY A 164 6.00 -6.81 28.05
C GLY A 164 5.15 -5.58 28.26
N ALA A 165 5.19 -4.62 27.32
CA ALA A 165 4.41 -3.39 27.38
C ALA A 165 2.89 -3.67 27.35
N ASP A 166 2.08 -2.81 27.97
CA ASP A 166 0.62 -2.94 27.95
C ASP A 166 0.05 -2.80 26.54
N PHE A 167 0.79 -2.11 25.64
CA PHE A 167 0.37 -1.92 24.25
C PHE A 167 1.55 -1.87 23.29
N LEU A 168 1.46 -2.59 22.17
CA LEU A 168 2.44 -2.57 21.08
C LEU A 168 1.93 -1.75 19.89
N LEU A 169 2.79 -0.90 19.37
CA LEU A 169 2.59 -0.15 18.13
C LEU A 169 3.59 -0.65 17.10
N LEU A 170 3.10 -1.32 16.04
CA LEU A 170 3.94 -1.98 15.04
C LEU A 170 3.68 -1.39 13.66
N ASP A 171 4.75 -0.93 12.98
CA ASP A 171 4.65 -0.32 11.64
C ASP A 171 5.26 -1.24 10.59
N GLU A 172 4.41 -1.89 9.79
CA GLU A 172 4.76 -2.83 8.72
C GLU A 172 5.77 -3.92 9.16
N PRO A 173 5.51 -4.63 10.28
CA PRO A 173 6.48 -5.59 10.86
C PRO A 173 6.70 -6.84 10.00
N THR A 174 5.81 -7.13 9.03
CA THR A 174 5.91 -8.29 8.14
C THR A 174 6.80 -8.03 6.92
N ASN A 175 7.18 -6.77 6.67
CA ASN A 175 8.11 -6.44 5.61
C ASN A 175 9.47 -7.09 5.87
N HIS A 176 10.07 -7.68 4.84
CA HIS A 176 11.34 -8.41 4.89
C HIS A 176 11.33 -9.73 5.69
N LEU A 177 10.19 -10.12 6.28
CA LEU A 177 10.06 -11.45 6.88
C LEU A 177 9.77 -12.49 5.80
N ASP A 178 10.53 -13.57 5.81
CA ASP A 178 10.22 -14.77 5.04
C ASP A 178 9.04 -15.54 5.66
N ARG A 179 8.61 -16.61 5.00
CA ARG A 179 7.46 -17.39 5.45
C ARG A 179 7.62 -17.90 6.90
N GLN A 180 8.81 -18.35 7.28
CA GLN A 180 9.08 -18.84 8.63
C GLN A 180 9.02 -17.68 9.66
N GLY A 181 9.61 -16.53 9.32
CA GLY A 181 9.56 -15.33 10.16
C GLY A 181 8.13 -14.80 10.35
N ARG A 182 7.29 -14.83 9.32
CA ARG A 182 5.86 -14.44 9.42
C ARG A 182 5.10 -15.41 10.32
N ALA A 183 5.25 -16.73 10.12
CA ALA A 183 4.59 -17.73 10.96
C ALA A 183 4.98 -17.57 12.43
N TRP A 184 6.26 -17.36 12.72
CA TRP A 184 6.74 -17.05 14.07
C TRP A 184 6.08 -15.78 14.62
N PHE A 185 6.06 -14.70 13.86
CA PHE A 185 5.48 -13.42 14.28
C PHE A 185 3.97 -13.55 14.62
N TYR A 186 3.20 -14.23 13.78
CA TYR A 186 1.77 -14.47 14.03
C TYR A 186 1.56 -15.31 15.31
N ALA A 187 2.40 -16.31 15.54
CA ALA A 187 2.36 -17.10 16.77
C ALA A 187 2.68 -16.27 18.03
N GLN A 188 3.60 -15.29 17.93
CA GLN A 188 3.88 -14.36 19.03
C GLN A 188 2.71 -13.41 19.27
N LEU A 189 2.13 -12.83 18.22
CA LEU A 189 0.95 -11.97 18.33
C LEU A 189 -0.23 -12.66 19.01
N SER A 190 -0.50 -13.93 18.66
CA SER A 190 -1.61 -14.69 19.24
C SER A 190 -1.44 -14.98 20.73
N ARG A 191 -0.21 -14.96 21.25
CA ARG A 191 0.12 -15.20 22.66
C ARG A 191 0.25 -13.92 23.48
N TYR A 192 0.38 -12.78 22.80
CA TYR A 192 0.58 -11.49 23.48
C TYR A 192 -0.67 -11.10 24.25
N GLN A 193 -0.50 -10.74 25.54
CA GLN A 193 -1.62 -10.43 26.45
C GLN A 193 -2.01 -8.95 26.43
N GLY A 194 -1.14 -8.08 25.96
CA GLY A 194 -1.40 -6.66 25.80
C GLY A 194 -2.18 -6.30 24.54
N GLY A 195 -2.52 -5.02 24.39
CA GLY A 195 -3.08 -4.50 23.16
C GLY A 195 -2.02 -4.42 22.04
N VAL A 196 -2.45 -4.52 20.79
CA VAL A 196 -1.57 -4.34 19.63
C VAL A 196 -2.29 -3.53 18.57
N LEU A 197 -1.65 -2.49 18.07
CA LEU A 197 -2.04 -1.82 16.83
C LEU A 197 -0.94 -2.05 15.79
N VAL A 198 -1.24 -2.83 14.77
CA VAL A 198 -0.31 -3.16 13.71
C VAL A 198 -0.73 -2.50 12.40
N ALA A 199 0.08 -1.58 11.87
CA ALA A 199 -0.08 -1.13 10.49
C ALA A 199 0.50 -2.21 9.59
N SER A 200 -0.32 -2.78 8.71
CA SER A 200 0.12 -3.82 7.79
C SER A 200 -0.78 -3.95 6.57
N HIS A 201 -0.19 -4.43 5.49
CA HIS A 201 -0.87 -4.82 4.26
C HIS A 201 -0.85 -6.34 4.04
N ASP A 202 -0.38 -7.08 5.00
CA ASP A 202 -0.29 -8.54 4.99
C ASP A 202 -1.67 -9.16 5.21
N ARG A 203 -2.23 -9.78 4.15
CA ARG A 203 -3.58 -10.35 4.17
C ARG A 203 -3.71 -11.53 5.12
N GLU A 204 -2.64 -12.32 5.32
CA GLU A 204 -2.64 -13.43 6.28
C GLU A 204 -2.74 -12.93 7.71
N LEU A 205 -2.02 -11.85 8.03
CA LEU A 205 -2.14 -11.17 9.31
C LEU A 205 -3.54 -10.58 9.48
N LEU A 206 -4.02 -9.85 8.47
CA LEU A 206 -5.34 -9.21 8.51
C LEU A 206 -6.51 -10.20 8.64
N ALA A 207 -6.32 -11.45 8.18
CA ALA A 207 -7.29 -12.52 8.36
C ALA A 207 -7.41 -12.98 9.82
N GLN A 208 -6.40 -12.71 10.66
CA GLN A 208 -6.34 -13.14 12.06
C GLN A 208 -6.76 -12.05 13.06
N VAL A 209 -6.89 -10.79 12.61
CA VAL A 209 -7.25 -9.68 13.51
C VAL A 209 -8.77 -9.56 13.67
N PRO A 210 -9.28 -9.27 14.88
CA PRO A 210 -10.71 -9.12 15.14
C PRO A 210 -11.26 -7.74 14.78
N ARG A 211 -10.39 -6.75 14.50
CA ARG A 211 -10.79 -5.37 14.22
C ARG A 211 -9.80 -4.72 13.24
N ILE A 212 -10.34 -4.05 12.22
CA ILE A 212 -9.55 -3.30 11.24
C ILE A 212 -9.94 -1.81 11.31
N LEU A 213 -8.93 -0.95 11.40
CA LEU A 213 -9.05 0.50 11.33
C LEU A 213 -8.55 0.97 9.97
N GLU A 214 -9.38 1.65 9.20
CA GLU A 214 -8.98 2.21 7.90
C GLU A 214 -8.77 3.72 8.03
N LEU A 215 -7.53 4.16 7.77
CA LEU A 215 -7.14 5.56 7.73
C LEU A 215 -7.20 6.10 6.31
N SER A 216 -8.00 7.14 6.09
CA SER A 216 -8.15 7.83 4.81
C SER A 216 -8.08 9.35 4.99
N GLY A 217 -8.01 10.11 3.91
CA GLY A 217 -8.09 11.58 3.97
C GLY A 217 -9.41 12.09 4.56
N SER A 218 -10.49 11.29 4.53
CA SER A 218 -11.79 11.61 5.12
C SER A 218 -11.89 11.27 6.61
N GLY A 219 -10.85 10.66 7.21
CA GLY A 219 -10.80 10.28 8.61
C GLY A 219 -10.50 8.80 8.84
N LEU A 220 -10.82 8.32 10.02
CA LEU A 220 -10.61 6.95 10.46
C LEU A 220 -11.95 6.21 10.56
N ARG A 221 -12.05 5.03 9.95
CA ARG A 221 -13.20 4.14 10.05
C ARG A 221 -12.81 2.85 10.76
N SER A 222 -13.73 2.29 11.52
CA SER A 222 -13.53 1.03 12.25
C SER A 222 -14.46 -0.03 11.72
N TYR A 223 -13.88 -1.16 11.34
CA TYR A 223 -14.59 -2.35 10.86
C TYR A 223 -14.37 -3.48 11.86
N GLY A 224 -15.46 -4.09 12.30
CA GLY A 224 -15.41 -5.31 13.12
C GLY A 224 -15.25 -6.53 12.24
N GLY A 225 -14.55 -7.54 12.76
CA GLY A 225 -14.23 -8.76 12.04
C GLY A 225 -12.87 -8.73 11.35
N ASN A 226 -12.60 -9.78 10.59
CA ASN A 226 -11.34 -10.01 9.90
C ASN A 226 -11.28 -9.35 8.51
N TYR A 227 -10.24 -9.65 7.75
CA TYR A 227 -10.05 -9.08 6.41
C TYR A 227 -11.18 -9.39 5.43
N ALA A 228 -11.79 -10.57 5.48
CA ALA A 228 -12.91 -10.94 4.60
C ALA A 228 -14.18 -10.12 4.93
N ASP A 229 -14.43 -9.91 6.23
CA ASP A 229 -15.54 -9.08 6.70
C ASP A 229 -15.33 -7.61 6.28
N TYR A 230 -14.10 -7.11 6.44
CA TYR A 230 -13.70 -5.77 6.00
C TYR A 230 -13.91 -5.58 4.49
N GLN A 231 -13.44 -6.54 3.66
CA GLN A 231 -13.65 -6.47 2.20
C GLN A 231 -15.12 -6.42 1.84
N THR A 232 -15.94 -7.30 2.45
CA THR A 232 -17.38 -7.37 2.18
C THR A 232 -18.07 -6.04 2.52
N GLN A 233 -17.75 -5.45 3.67
CA GLN A 233 -18.31 -4.17 4.08
C GLN A 233 -17.86 -3.02 3.17
N ARG A 234 -16.57 -2.97 2.84
CA ARG A 234 -15.99 -1.97 1.95
C ARG A 234 -16.58 -2.04 0.54
N ASP A 235 -16.74 -3.25 -0.02
CA ASP A 235 -17.33 -3.44 -1.34
C ASP A 235 -18.79 -2.99 -1.37
N ALA A 236 -19.56 -3.27 -0.32
CA ALA A 236 -20.93 -2.79 -0.17
C ALA A 236 -21.00 -1.25 -0.09
N GLU A 237 -20.11 -0.62 0.69
CA GLU A 237 -20.01 0.84 0.77
C GLU A 237 -19.64 1.48 -0.58
N GLN A 238 -18.69 0.89 -1.30
CA GLN A 238 -18.28 1.36 -2.63
C GLN A 238 -19.39 1.20 -3.66
N GLN A 239 -20.10 0.06 -3.66
CA GLN A 239 -21.26 -0.14 -4.53
C GLN A 239 -22.34 0.90 -4.24
N ALA A 240 -22.64 1.16 -2.97
CA ALA A 240 -23.60 2.19 -2.57
C ALA A 240 -23.16 3.60 -3.02
N ALA A 241 -21.88 3.93 -2.88
CA ALA A 241 -21.32 5.20 -3.34
C ALA A 241 -21.38 5.37 -4.88
N ARG A 242 -21.07 4.30 -5.63
CA ARG A 242 -21.22 4.28 -7.10
C ARG A 242 -22.68 4.44 -7.54
N ALA A 243 -23.61 3.74 -6.91
CA ALA A 243 -25.04 3.86 -7.17
C ALA A 243 -25.55 5.29 -6.86
N ALA A 244 -25.09 5.89 -5.76
CA ALA A 244 -25.43 7.27 -5.41
C ALA A 244 -24.90 8.28 -6.45
N LEU A 245 -23.68 8.10 -6.96
CA LEU A 245 -23.11 8.92 -8.02
C LEU A 245 -23.91 8.81 -9.33
N GLU A 246 -24.24 7.59 -9.73
CA GLU A 246 -25.04 7.33 -10.94
C GLU A 246 -26.44 7.97 -10.84
N HIS A 247 -27.07 7.82 -9.68
CA HIS A 247 -28.35 8.45 -9.39
C HIS A 247 -28.26 9.98 -9.49
N ALA A 248 -27.29 10.61 -8.82
CA ALA A 248 -27.09 12.05 -8.84
C ALA A 248 -26.78 12.57 -10.26
N ALA A 249 -25.96 11.85 -11.04
CA ALA A 249 -25.66 12.18 -12.43
C ALA A 249 -26.89 12.09 -13.33
N THR A 250 -27.71 11.04 -13.14
CA THR A 250 -28.95 10.82 -13.89
C THR A 250 -29.99 11.90 -13.54
N GLU A 251 -30.14 12.23 -12.26
CA GLU A 251 -31.04 13.29 -11.79
C GLU A 251 -30.62 14.65 -12.35
N ARG A 252 -29.33 14.96 -12.34
CA ARG A 252 -28.78 16.18 -12.98
C ARG A 252 -29.13 16.24 -14.46
N LYS A 253 -28.97 15.14 -15.21
CA LYS A 253 -29.28 15.07 -16.65
C LYS A 253 -30.77 15.28 -16.90
N ARG A 254 -31.65 14.62 -16.13
CA ARG A 254 -33.12 14.75 -16.25
C ARG A 254 -33.59 16.16 -15.93
N THR A 255 -33.10 16.73 -14.85
CA THR A 255 -33.49 18.08 -14.41
C THR A 255 -33.01 19.14 -15.39
N ARG A 256 -31.77 19.04 -15.91
CA ARG A 256 -31.29 19.95 -16.97
C ARG A 256 -32.12 19.87 -18.23
N ALA A 257 -32.51 18.68 -18.67
CA ALA A 257 -33.37 18.51 -19.85
C ALA A 257 -34.75 19.13 -19.64
N ARG A 258 -35.34 18.98 -18.42
CA ARG A 258 -36.60 19.62 -18.05
C ARG A 258 -36.47 21.15 -18.05
N MET A 259 -35.42 21.69 -17.42
CA MET A 259 -35.12 23.11 -17.38
C MET A 259 -34.98 23.72 -18.79
N GLN A 260 -34.27 23.02 -19.67
CA GLN A 260 -34.08 23.47 -21.06
C GLN A 260 -35.45 23.54 -21.78
N LYS A 261 -36.29 22.51 -21.61
CA LYS A 261 -37.63 22.53 -22.22
C LYS A 261 -38.52 23.65 -21.66
N GLU A 262 -38.48 23.88 -20.35
CA GLU A 262 -39.21 24.99 -19.71
C GLU A 262 -38.69 26.35 -20.20
N HIS A 263 -37.39 26.44 -20.40
CA HIS A 263 -36.76 27.65 -20.99
C HIS A 263 -37.27 27.94 -22.40
N ASP A 264 -37.23 26.94 -23.27
CA ASP A 264 -37.66 27.04 -24.66
C ASP A 264 -39.17 27.41 -24.74
N ASP A 265 -40.00 26.75 -23.92
CA ASP A 265 -41.42 27.07 -23.83
C ASP A 265 -41.68 28.48 -23.30
N SER A 266 -40.93 28.92 -22.28
CA SER A 266 -41.03 30.28 -21.74
C SER A 266 -40.62 31.34 -22.77
N GLN A 267 -39.52 31.09 -23.51
CA GLN A 267 -39.11 31.99 -24.61
C GLN A 267 -40.17 32.09 -25.70
N ARG A 268 -40.75 30.96 -26.12
CA ARG A 268 -41.82 30.92 -27.12
C ARG A 268 -43.06 31.72 -26.66
N ARG A 269 -43.46 31.53 -25.39
CA ARG A 269 -44.61 32.30 -24.80
C ARG A 269 -44.29 33.81 -24.71
N SER A 270 -43.10 34.15 -24.24
CA SER A 270 -42.67 35.55 -24.13
C SER A 270 -42.62 36.22 -25.48
N ALA A 271 -42.06 35.55 -26.51
CA ALA A 271 -42.02 36.09 -27.88
C ALA A 271 -43.45 36.28 -28.45
N LYS A 272 -44.39 35.34 -28.19
CA LYS A 272 -45.79 35.47 -28.59
C LYS A 272 -46.46 36.65 -27.88
N THR A 273 -46.29 36.80 -26.57
CA THR A 273 -46.84 37.90 -25.76
C THR A 273 -46.29 39.24 -26.22
N LEU A 274 -45.00 39.38 -26.49
CA LEU A 274 -44.40 40.64 -27.01
C LEU A 274 -45.01 41.03 -28.36
N ARG A 275 -45.17 40.09 -29.29
CA ARG A 275 -45.82 40.34 -30.57
C ARG A 275 -47.28 40.80 -30.39
N THR A 276 -48.03 40.17 -29.48
CA THR A 276 -49.41 40.55 -29.20
C THR A 276 -49.51 41.92 -28.54
N VAL A 277 -48.62 42.26 -27.58
CA VAL A 277 -48.59 43.58 -26.91
C VAL A 277 -48.26 44.73 -27.89
N ASP A 278 -47.46 44.46 -28.90
CA ASP A 278 -47.14 45.48 -29.91
C ASP A 278 -48.30 45.75 -30.88
N THR A 279 -49.24 44.82 -31.03
CA THR A 279 -50.45 44.97 -31.87
C THR A 279 -51.71 45.45 -31.10
N LEU A 280 -51.68 45.45 -29.77
CA LEU A 280 -52.79 45.91 -28.93
C LEU A 280 -52.85 47.45 -28.88
N ASN A 281 -54.07 47.99 -28.99
CA ASN A 281 -54.31 49.44 -28.85
C ASN A 281 -54.41 49.85 -27.37
N ILE A 282 -53.28 49.76 -26.63
CA ILE A 282 -53.14 50.11 -25.21
C ILE A 282 -52.21 51.33 -25.04
N ALA A 283 -52.40 52.05 -23.93
CA ALA A 283 -51.56 53.25 -23.62
C ALA A 283 -50.08 52.87 -23.51
N SER A 284 -49.21 53.76 -23.96
CA SER A 284 -47.73 53.60 -24.00
C SER A 284 -47.14 53.19 -22.62
N PHE A 285 -47.69 53.71 -21.53
CA PHE A 285 -47.31 53.38 -20.15
C PHE A 285 -47.61 51.92 -19.79
N GLU A 286 -48.76 51.39 -20.20
CA GLU A 286 -49.13 49.99 -19.94
C GLU A 286 -48.26 49.01 -20.72
N ARG A 287 -47.84 49.35 -21.96
CA ARG A 287 -46.87 48.56 -22.74
C ARG A 287 -45.53 48.40 -22.02
N VAL A 288 -45.02 49.49 -21.44
CA VAL A 288 -43.77 49.50 -20.67
C VAL A 288 -43.86 48.62 -19.43
N LYS A 289 -45.01 48.69 -18.72
CA LYS A 289 -45.27 47.88 -17.53
C LYS A 289 -45.33 46.38 -17.86
N TYR A 290 -45.98 45.96 -18.93
CA TYR A 290 -46.04 44.55 -19.38
C TYR A 290 -44.67 44.04 -19.84
N LYS A 291 -43.88 44.83 -20.56
CA LYS A 291 -42.50 44.49 -20.96
C LYS A 291 -41.55 44.38 -19.75
N GLY A 292 -41.73 45.27 -18.77
CA GLY A 292 -40.97 45.24 -17.50
C GLY A 292 -41.23 43.97 -16.68
N ALA A 293 -42.51 43.65 -16.46
CA ALA A 293 -42.90 42.44 -15.73
C ALA A 293 -42.46 41.14 -16.41
N ALA A 294 -42.45 41.08 -17.75
CA ALA A 294 -41.94 39.92 -18.49
C ALA A 294 -40.40 39.79 -18.32
N LYS A 295 -39.66 40.90 -18.32
CA LYS A 295 -38.20 40.90 -18.13
C LYS A 295 -37.81 40.52 -16.71
N GLU A 296 -38.56 40.95 -15.70
CA GLU A 296 -38.35 40.61 -14.29
C GLU A 296 -38.58 39.11 -14.03
N ARG A 297 -39.66 38.54 -14.58
CA ARG A 297 -39.94 37.11 -14.52
C ARG A 297 -38.81 36.26 -15.13
N ILE A 298 -38.26 36.66 -16.26
CA ILE A 298 -37.13 35.98 -16.90
C ILE A 298 -35.87 36.09 -16.01
N GLY A 299 -35.64 37.23 -15.35
CA GLY A 299 -34.53 37.42 -14.42
C GLY A 299 -34.62 36.51 -13.21
N THR A 300 -35.78 36.45 -12.55
CA THR A 300 -36.02 35.59 -11.40
C THR A 300 -35.89 34.11 -11.76
N TRP A 301 -36.43 33.71 -12.90
CA TRP A 301 -36.33 32.36 -13.42
C TRP A 301 -34.87 31.96 -13.70
N LYS A 302 -34.08 32.80 -14.35
CA LYS A 302 -32.64 32.55 -14.59
C LYS A 302 -31.88 32.36 -13.29
N LYS A 303 -32.15 33.15 -12.26
CA LYS A 303 -31.50 33.04 -10.95
C LYS A 303 -31.84 31.71 -10.29
N GLN A 304 -33.12 31.32 -10.25
CA GLN A 304 -33.55 30.02 -9.68
C GLN A 304 -32.91 28.84 -10.41
N HIS A 305 -32.81 28.89 -11.74
CA HIS A 305 -32.18 27.81 -12.53
C HIS A 305 -30.67 27.75 -12.33
N SER A 306 -29.99 28.88 -12.11
CA SER A 306 -28.55 28.91 -11.75
C SER A 306 -28.33 28.23 -10.39
N GLU A 307 -29.09 28.64 -9.38
CA GLU A 307 -29.00 28.08 -8.03
C GLU A 307 -29.28 26.55 -8.01
N GLN A 308 -30.28 26.11 -8.78
CA GLN A 308 -30.61 24.69 -8.89
C GLN A 308 -29.52 23.89 -9.64
N ASN A 309 -28.93 24.46 -10.69
CA ASN A 309 -27.80 23.84 -11.38
C ASN A 309 -26.55 23.73 -10.49
N GLU A 310 -26.28 24.76 -9.70
CA GLU A 310 -25.17 24.75 -8.73
C GLU A 310 -25.39 23.67 -7.66
N ALA A 311 -26.60 23.55 -7.11
CA ALA A 311 -26.97 22.50 -6.15
C ALA A 311 -26.79 21.08 -6.73
N LEU A 312 -27.23 20.88 -7.99
CA LEU A 312 -27.06 19.59 -8.70
C LEU A 312 -25.59 19.26 -8.97
N ASN A 313 -24.79 20.26 -9.36
CA ASN A 313 -23.37 20.06 -9.56
C ASN A 313 -22.67 19.72 -8.24
N ALA A 314 -23.00 20.43 -7.15
CA ALA A 314 -22.49 20.14 -5.80
C ALA A 314 -22.88 18.75 -5.30
N ALA A 315 -24.10 18.28 -5.61
CA ALA A 315 -24.53 16.93 -5.28
C ALA A 315 -23.71 15.86 -6.01
N VAL A 316 -23.46 16.05 -7.32
CA VAL A 316 -22.61 15.12 -8.10
C VAL A 316 -21.17 15.16 -7.62
N SER A 317 -20.62 16.34 -7.30
CA SER A 317 -19.25 16.47 -6.77
C SER A 317 -19.11 15.72 -5.44
N ARG A 318 -20.02 15.95 -4.49
CA ARG A 318 -20.03 15.24 -3.20
C ARG A 318 -20.20 13.72 -3.34
N ALA A 319 -21.01 13.27 -4.30
CA ALA A 319 -21.14 11.84 -4.57
C ALA A 319 -19.87 11.27 -5.19
N ARG A 320 -19.17 12.03 -6.06
CA ARG A 320 -17.91 11.62 -6.68
C ARG A 320 -16.76 11.51 -5.68
N GLU A 321 -16.68 12.42 -4.71
CA GLU A 321 -15.68 12.39 -3.63
C GLU A 321 -15.74 11.12 -2.77
N ARG A 322 -16.90 10.44 -2.75
CA ARG A 322 -17.10 9.18 -2.01
C ARG A 322 -16.76 7.92 -2.81
N VAL A 323 -16.63 8.06 -4.13
CA VAL A 323 -16.30 6.92 -5.01
C VAL A 323 -14.78 6.83 -5.12
N GLU A 324 -14.23 5.73 -4.66
CA GLU A 324 -12.84 5.39 -4.94
C GLU A 324 -12.75 4.77 -6.34
N ASP A 325 -11.82 5.28 -7.15
CA ASP A 325 -11.57 4.75 -8.50
C ASP A 325 -10.74 3.47 -8.41
N ASP A 326 -11.39 2.33 -8.17
CA ASP A 326 -10.81 0.99 -8.24
C ASP A 326 -11.18 0.33 -9.58
N ASN A 327 -10.65 0.84 -10.67
CA ASN A 327 -10.82 0.18 -11.95
C ASN A 327 -9.77 -0.93 -12.11
N PRO A 328 -10.18 -2.18 -12.45
CA PRO A 328 -9.23 -3.24 -12.75
C PRO A 328 -8.39 -2.84 -13.95
N VAL A 329 -7.08 -2.95 -13.81
CA VAL A 329 -6.13 -2.62 -14.86
C VAL A 329 -6.05 -3.79 -15.82
N MET A 330 -6.48 -3.59 -17.07
CA MET A 330 -6.28 -4.58 -18.13
C MET A 330 -5.18 -4.11 -19.06
N PHE A 331 -4.09 -4.87 -19.12
CA PHE A 331 -3.03 -4.65 -20.11
C PHE A 331 -3.34 -5.39 -21.42
N THR A 332 -3.53 -4.67 -22.49
CA THR A 332 -3.53 -5.27 -23.83
C THR A 332 -2.07 -5.32 -24.32
N LEU A 333 -1.45 -6.49 -24.27
CA LEU A 333 -0.04 -6.71 -24.58
C LEU A 333 0.10 -7.50 -25.89
N ARG A 334 0.23 -6.79 -27.00
CA ARG A 334 0.50 -7.44 -28.30
C ARG A 334 1.96 -7.87 -28.36
N GLY A 335 2.22 -9.12 -28.78
CA GLY A 335 3.57 -9.66 -28.97
C GLY A 335 4.20 -10.31 -27.74
N SER A 336 3.60 -10.18 -26.55
CA SER A 336 4.09 -10.84 -25.32
C SER A 336 3.70 -12.31 -25.20
N GLN A 337 2.89 -12.83 -26.12
CA GLN A 337 2.48 -14.23 -26.12
C GLN A 337 3.67 -15.16 -26.35
N VAL A 338 3.74 -16.22 -25.58
CA VAL A 338 4.71 -17.30 -25.75
C VAL A 338 3.94 -18.55 -26.19
N PRO A 339 4.23 -19.13 -27.38
CA PRO A 339 3.60 -20.38 -27.82
C PRO A 339 3.90 -21.52 -26.86
N GLU A 340 2.95 -22.46 -26.73
CA GLU A 340 3.19 -23.72 -26.01
C GLU A 340 4.41 -24.46 -26.58
N GLY A 341 5.25 -25.00 -25.69
CA GLY A 341 6.47 -25.72 -26.06
C GLY A 341 7.65 -24.86 -26.55
N LYS A 342 7.49 -23.52 -26.68
CA LYS A 342 8.63 -22.63 -26.94
C LYS A 342 9.56 -22.59 -25.72
N GLN A 343 10.82 -22.89 -25.92
CA GLN A 343 11.84 -22.78 -24.88
C GLN A 343 12.03 -21.32 -24.48
N VAL A 344 11.84 -21.02 -23.21
CA VAL A 344 11.95 -19.67 -22.61
C VAL A 344 13.28 -19.52 -21.88
N LEU A 345 13.57 -20.44 -20.96
CA LEU A 345 14.75 -20.43 -20.10
C LEU A 345 15.27 -21.85 -19.93
N VAL A 346 16.60 -22.00 -19.97
CA VAL A 346 17.28 -23.26 -19.63
C VAL A 346 18.42 -22.96 -18.68
N LEU A 347 18.46 -23.68 -17.58
CA LEU A 347 19.55 -23.71 -16.60
C LEU A 347 20.20 -25.08 -16.68
N GLU A 348 21.48 -25.14 -17.02
CA GLU A 348 22.28 -26.36 -17.17
C GLU A 348 23.32 -26.43 -16.06
N ASP A 349 23.06 -27.23 -15.02
CA ASP A 349 23.93 -27.39 -13.86
C ASP A 349 24.48 -26.07 -13.31
N LEU A 350 23.58 -25.07 -13.24
CA LEU A 350 23.91 -23.69 -12.89
C LEU A 350 24.29 -23.59 -11.41
N VAL A 351 25.50 -23.15 -11.10
CA VAL A 351 25.95 -22.82 -9.76
C VAL A 351 25.98 -21.29 -9.60
N LEU A 352 25.21 -20.79 -8.65
CA LEU A 352 25.11 -19.34 -8.41
C LEU A 352 26.42 -18.79 -7.80
N ALA A 353 26.74 -17.54 -8.15
CA ALA A 353 27.81 -16.82 -7.51
C ALA A 353 27.41 -16.43 -6.07
N HIS A 354 28.38 -16.40 -5.17
CA HIS A 354 28.24 -15.91 -3.79
C HIS A 354 27.24 -16.66 -2.87
N VAL A 355 26.58 -17.71 -3.36
CA VAL A 355 25.62 -18.49 -2.60
C VAL A 355 26.06 -19.97 -2.64
N PRO A 356 26.29 -20.63 -1.49
CA PRO A 356 26.68 -22.03 -1.44
C PRO A 356 25.45 -22.93 -1.64
N VAL A 357 24.95 -23.00 -2.88
CA VAL A 357 23.79 -23.79 -3.25
C VAL A 357 24.16 -24.89 -4.23
N PRO A 358 23.48 -26.05 -4.23
CA PRO A 358 23.67 -27.08 -5.22
C PRO A 358 23.41 -26.58 -6.65
N PRO A 359 23.98 -27.27 -7.67
CA PRO A 359 23.70 -26.94 -9.07
C PRO A 359 22.20 -27.00 -9.39
N ILE A 360 21.73 -26.06 -10.21
CA ILE A 360 20.35 -25.97 -10.65
C ILE A 360 20.27 -26.45 -12.09
N ALA A 361 19.52 -27.54 -12.34
CA ALA A 361 19.17 -28.01 -13.67
C ALA A 361 17.64 -27.86 -13.83
N TRP A 362 17.21 -26.90 -14.66
CA TRP A 362 15.79 -26.61 -14.82
C TRP A 362 15.50 -25.97 -16.16
N ARG A 363 14.29 -26.23 -16.68
CA ARG A 363 13.82 -25.71 -17.95
C ARG A 363 12.42 -25.12 -17.81
N MET A 364 12.20 -24.00 -18.47
CA MET A 364 10.91 -23.30 -18.55
C MET A 364 10.48 -23.23 -20.01
N ASP A 365 9.34 -23.78 -20.34
CA ASP A 365 8.79 -23.84 -21.68
C ASP A 365 7.39 -23.21 -21.75
N GLY A 366 7.08 -22.56 -22.87
CA GLY A 366 5.76 -21.95 -23.09
C GLY A 366 5.45 -20.82 -22.11
N PRO A 367 4.17 -20.50 -21.91
CA PRO A 367 3.72 -19.44 -21.00
C PRO A 367 3.65 -19.92 -19.54
N MET A 368 4.66 -20.67 -19.08
CA MET A 368 4.70 -21.13 -17.69
C MET A 368 4.71 -19.94 -16.72
N ARG A 369 4.00 -20.10 -15.61
CA ARG A 369 3.92 -19.11 -14.54
C ARG A 369 4.44 -19.75 -13.26
N VAL A 370 5.61 -19.32 -12.82
CA VAL A 370 6.40 -20.02 -11.79
C VAL A 370 6.62 -19.12 -10.59
N ALA A 371 6.27 -19.61 -9.39
CA ALA A 371 6.70 -19.00 -8.13
C ALA A 371 8.06 -19.55 -7.71
N LEU A 372 8.99 -18.66 -7.35
CA LEU A 372 10.29 -19.01 -6.79
C LEU A 372 10.22 -18.87 -5.26
N LYS A 373 10.17 -20.00 -4.53
CA LYS A 373 9.97 -20.05 -3.08
C LYS A 373 11.21 -20.55 -2.35
N GLY A 374 11.53 -19.94 -1.22
CA GLY A 374 12.65 -20.36 -0.36
C GLY A 374 12.96 -19.32 0.72
N PRO A 375 13.75 -19.69 1.73
CA PRO A 375 14.13 -18.79 2.83
C PRO A 375 14.94 -17.60 2.32
N ASN A 376 15.10 -16.59 3.17
CA ASN A 376 15.98 -15.47 2.86
C ASN A 376 17.44 -15.95 2.75
N GLY A 377 18.18 -15.41 1.79
CA GLY A 377 19.58 -15.79 1.55
C GLY A 377 19.80 -17.06 0.70
N CYS A 378 18.76 -17.83 0.31
CA CYS A 378 18.91 -19.02 -0.55
C CYS A 378 19.25 -18.72 -2.01
N GLY A 379 19.38 -17.45 -2.39
CA GLY A 379 19.85 -17.04 -3.73
C GLY A 379 18.77 -16.69 -4.74
N LYS A 380 17.52 -16.44 -4.34
CA LYS A 380 16.41 -16.06 -5.23
C LYS A 380 16.75 -14.88 -6.14
N SER A 381 17.11 -13.74 -5.56
CA SER A 381 17.48 -12.53 -6.32
C SER A 381 18.77 -12.73 -7.12
N THR A 382 19.72 -13.53 -6.63
CA THR A 382 20.94 -13.88 -7.37
C THR A 382 20.60 -14.69 -8.61
N LEU A 383 19.67 -15.65 -8.51
CA LEU A 383 19.19 -16.42 -9.66
C LEU A 383 18.52 -15.50 -10.69
N LEU A 384 17.64 -14.59 -10.29
CA LEU A 384 17.00 -13.64 -11.21
C LEU A 384 18.05 -12.76 -11.92
N LYS A 385 19.05 -12.24 -11.20
CA LYS A 385 20.14 -11.44 -11.77
C LYS A 385 21.04 -12.27 -12.70
N THR A 386 21.23 -13.57 -12.41
CA THR A 386 21.98 -14.46 -13.29
C THR A 386 21.20 -14.72 -14.60
N ILE A 387 19.89 -14.91 -14.52
CA ILE A 387 19.01 -15.05 -15.72
C ILE A 387 19.09 -13.79 -16.59
N LEU A 388 19.22 -12.61 -15.98
CA LEU A 388 19.38 -11.35 -16.69
C LEU A 388 20.78 -11.12 -17.28
N GLY A 389 21.75 -11.98 -16.92
CA GLY A 389 23.14 -11.81 -17.31
C GLY A 389 23.92 -10.73 -16.55
N GLU A 390 23.35 -10.20 -15.45
CA GLU A 390 24.01 -9.19 -14.61
C GLU A 390 25.06 -9.80 -13.68
N VAL A 391 24.84 -11.04 -13.25
CA VAL A 391 25.76 -11.78 -12.40
C VAL A 391 26.17 -13.04 -13.14
N ALA A 392 27.47 -13.20 -13.37
CA ALA A 392 28.00 -14.40 -13.98
C ALA A 392 27.84 -15.60 -13.02
N PRO A 393 27.38 -16.78 -13.49
CA PRO A 393 27.37 -17.96 -12.65
C PRO A 393 28.80 -18.41 -12.30
N ARG A 394 28.95 -19.13 -11.19
CA ARG A 394 30.23 -19.74 -10.82
C ARG A 394 30.60 -20.89 -11.76
N SER A 395 29.62 -21.66 -12.22
CA SER A 395 29.74 -22.70 -13.25
C SER A 395 28.36 -23.04 -13.82
N GLY A 396 28.32 -23.84 -14.88
CA GLY A 396 27.09 -24.22 -15.57
C GLY A 396 26.66 -23.18 -16.60
N GLY A 397 25.45 -23.32 -17.14
CA GLY A 397 24.91 -22.48 -18.21
C GLY A 397 23.54 -21.89 -17.87
N CYS A 398 23.31 -20.66 -18.34
CA CYS A 398 21.99 -20.03 -18.32
C CYS A 398 21.69 -19.48 -19.72
N LYS A 399 20.61 -19.94 -20.34
CA LYS A 399 20.18 -19.50 -21.68
C LYS A 399 18.74 -19.00 -21.63
N VAL A 400 18.56 -17.72 -21.93
CA VAL A 400 17.25 -17.09 -22.14
C VAL A 400 17.02 -16.95 -23.64
N SER A 401 15.90 -17.49 -24.15
CA SER A 401 15.59 -17.56 -25.57
C SER A 401 14.52 -16.58 -26.03
N VAL A 402 14.07 -15.70 -25.14
CA VAL A 402 12.99 -14.73 -25.37
C VAL A 402 13.36 -13.38 -24.77
N SER A 403 12.64 -12.32 -25.16
CA SER A 403 12.84 -11.01 -24.55
C SER A 403 12.41 -11.04 -23.07
N CYS A 404 13.31 -10.58 -22.21
CA CYS A 404 13.16 -10.62 -20.76
C CYS A 404 13.07 -9.22 -20.18
N ALA A 405 12.23 -9.05 -19.18
CA ALA A 405 12.16 -7.85 -18.39
C ALA A 405 12.15 -8.18 -16.89
N TYR A 406 12.68 -7.29 -16.09
CA TYR A 406 12.83 -7.46 -14.65
C TYR A 406 12.35 -6.25 -13.89
N LEU A 407 11.59 -6.49 -12.84
CA LEU A 407 11.21 -5.51 -11.84
C LEU A 407 11.73 -5.99 -10.49
N ASP A 408 12.67 -5.25 -9.95
CA ASP A 408 13.21 -5.44 -8.61
C ASP A 408 12.42 -4.63 -7.57
N GLN A 409 12.61 -4.98 -6.33
CA GLN A 409 11.96 -4.33 -5.19
C GLN A 409 12.21 -2.79 -5.14
N HIS A 410 13.36 -2.32 -5.60
CA HIS A 410 13.76 -0.91 -5.54
C HIS A 410 13.59 -0.17 -6.87
N LEU A 411 13.14 -0.85 -7.92
CA LEU A 411 13.03 -0.31 -9.28
C LEU A 411 14.35 0.32 -9.76
N SER A 412 15.47 -0.31 -9.42
CA SER A 412 16.83 0.23 -9.60
C SER A 412 17.20 0.51 -11.06
N ARG A 413 16.44 -0.05 -12.01
CA ARG A 413 16.63 0.14 -13.46
C ARG A 413 15.93 1.38 -14.02
N LEU A 414 15.14 2.07 -13.20
CA LEU A 414 14.44 3.29 -13.60
C LEU A 414 15.11 4.50 -12.95
N ASP A 415 15.33 5.53 -13.73
CA ASP A 415 15.77 6.83 -13.20
C ASP A 415 14.59 7.50 -12.49
N LEU A 416 14.60 7.46 -11.16
CA LEU A 416 13.54 8.01 -10.34
C LEU A 416 13.38 9.53 -10.46
N SER A 417 14.37 10.23 -11.02
CA SER A 417 14.30 11.67 -11.27
C SER A 417 13.47 12.02 -12.51
N GLN A 418 13.21 11.05 -13.38
CA GLN A 418 12.45 11.23 -14.61
C GLN A 418 10.97 10.82 -14.45
N SER A 419 10.12 11.34 -15.33
CA SER A 419 8.70 10.99 -15.37
C SER A 419 8.44 9.68 -16.12
N VAL A 420 7.28 9.06 -15.87
CA VAL A 420 6.86 7.86 -16.59
C VAL A 420 6.76 8.09 -18.10
N MET A 421 6.31 9.28 -18.51
CA MET A 421 6.24 9.64 -19.94
C MET A 421 7.63 9.72 -20.55
N THR A 422 8.61 10.25 -19.87
CA THR A 422 10.00 10.30 -20.32
C THR A 422 10.57 8.90 -20.52
N HIS A 423 10.35 7.99 -19.54
CA HIS A 423 10.80 6.59 -19.65
C HIS A 423 10.15 5.85 -20.82
N LEU A 424 8.84 6.02 -21.02
CA LEU A 424 8.13 5.40 -22.14
C LEU A 424 8.64 5.91 -23.48
N ASN A 425 8.91 7.19 -23.60
CA ASN A 425 9.48 7.77 -24.81
C ASN A 425 10.90 7.24 -25.08
N LEU A 426 11.75 7.13 -24.06
CA LEU A 426 13.10 6.58 -24.16
C LEU A 426 13.11 5.09 -24.53
N SER A 427 12.11 4.33 -24.10
CA SER A 427 11.95 2.91 -24.44
C SER A 427 11.34 2.67 -25.83
N HIS A 428 11.19 3.72 -26.65
CA HIS A 428 10.66 3.66 -28.01
C HIS A 428 9.33 2.90 -28.10
N THR A 429 8.42 3.16 -27.14
CA THR A 429 7.10 2.51 -27.14
C THR A 429 6.40 2.69 -28.48
N PRO A 430 5.75 1.64 -29.04
CA PRO A 430 5.02 1.74 -30.30
C PRO A 430 3.66 2.44 -30.15
N LEU A 431 3.32 2.94 -28.95
CA LEU A 431 2.03 3.55 -28.66
C LEU A 431 2.10 5.06 -28.84
N GLU A 432 1.07 5.63 -29.46
CA GLU A 432 0.90 7.09 -29.54
C GLU A 432 0.67 7.69 -28.15
N GLU A 433 1.12 8.94 -27.95
CA GLU A 433 1.05 9.64 -26.66
C GLU A 433 -0.37 9.70 -26.09
N GLY A 434 -1.39 9.93 -26.92
CA GLY A 434 -2.79 9.96 -26.48
C GLY A 434 -3.28 8.62 -25.94
N VAL A 435 -2.84 7.52 -26.57
CA VAL A 435 -3.12 6.15 -26.13
C VAL A 435 -2.39 5.86 -24.82
N LEU A 436 -1.12 6.27 -24.71
CA LEU A 436 -0.33 6.13 -23.48
C LEU A 436 -0.99 6.82 -22.30
N ARG A 437 -1.37 8.09 -22.45
CA ARG A 437 -2.06 8.86 -21.41
C ARG A 437 -3.38 8.21 -20.99
N THR A 438 -4.14 7.68 -21.93
CA THR A 438 -5.40 6.96 -21.64
C THR A 438 -5.12 5.68 -20.84
N ARG A 439 -4.13 4.89 -21.24
CA ARG A 439 -3.76 3.66 -20.51
C ARG A 439 -3.15 3.95 -19.14
N LEU A 440 -2.34 5.00 -19.01
CA LEU A 440 -1.80 5.44 -17.72
C LEU A 440 -2.93 5.91 -16.78
N ALA A 441 -3.94 6.61 -17.31
CA ALA A 441 -5.11 6.98 -16.53
C ALA A 441 -5.90 5.75 -16.03
N GLN A 442 -5.98 4.68 -16.83
CA GLN A 442 -6.56 3.40 -16.40
C GLN A 442 -5.76 2.74 -15.26
N LEU A 443 -4.42 2.96 -15.22
CA LEU A 443 -3.56 2.59 -14.10
C LEU A 443 -3.69 3.51 -12.86
N GLN A 444 -4.65 4.45 -12.89
CA GLN A 444 -4.81 5.49 -11.86
C GLN A 444 -3.61 6.47 -11.81
N LEU A 445 -2.84 6.56 -12.90
CA LEU A 445 -1.83 7.59 -13.10
C LEU A 445 -2.46 8.70 -13.95
N GLY A 446 -3.10 9.66 -13.28
CA GLY A 446 -3.79 10.79 -13.92
C GLY A 446 -2.83 11.78 -14.60
N ALA A 447 -3.40 12.74 -15.32
CA ALA A 447 -2.63 13.71 -16.10
C ALA A 447 -1.66 14.57 -15.25
N ASP A 448 -2.01 14.79 -13.98
CA ASP A 448 -1.21 15.46 -12.96
C ASP A 448 0.03 14.65 -12.55
N LYS A 449 -0.05 13.31 -12.57
CA LYS A 449 0.99 12.39 -12.08
C LYS A 449 1.95 11.90 -13.16
N VAL A 450 1.49 11.78 -14.39
CA VAL A 450 2.29 11.19 -15.48
C VAL A 450 3.53 12.02 -15.87
N MET A 451 3.53 13.29 -15.52
CA MET A 451 4.65 14.23 -15.77
C MET A 451 5.54 14.43 -14.54
N LEU A 452 5.14 13.94 -13.37
CA LEU A 452 5.96 14.02 -12.16
C LEU A 452 7.14 13.04 -12.23
N PRO A 453 8.27 13.38 -11.59
CA PRO A 453 9.35 12.41 -11.35
C PRO A 453 8.81 11.17 -10.63
N LEU A 454 9.31 9.98 -10.98
CA LEU A 454 8.91 8.73 -10.32
C LEU A 454 9.15 8.77 -8.81
N ALA A 455 10.17 9.51 -8.35
CA ALA A 455 10.44 9.71 -6.92
C ALA A 455 9.30 10.39 -6.16
N ALA A 456 8.52 11.24 -6.83
CA ALA A 456 7.40 11.97 -6.24
C ALA A 456 6.09 11.15 -6.17
N LEU A 457 6.06 9.99 -6.82
CA LEU A 457 4.93 9.07 -6.81
C LEU A 457 4.94 8.22 -5.53
N SER A 458 3.75 7.83 -5.06
CA SER A 458 3.63 6.80 -4.01
C SER A 458 4.22 5.47 -4.46
N GLY A 459 4.56 4.56 -3.53
CA GLY A 459 5.14 3.25 -3.86
C GLY A 459 4.30 2.46 -4.86
N GLY A 460 2.99 2.42 -4.68
CA GLY A 460 2.07 1.75 -5.59
C GLY A 460 1.96 2.41 -6.97
N GLU A 461 1.91 3.73 -7.03
CA GLU A 461 1.91 4.47 -8.29
C GLU A 461 3.22 4.30 -9.05
N ARG A 462 4.34 4.30 -8.33
CA ARG A 462 5.66 4.06 -8.88
C ARG A 462 5.78 2.68 -9.50
N LEU A 463 5.28 1.65 -8.83
CA LEU A 463 5.31 0.29 -9.38
C LEU A 463 4.38 0.13 -10.60
N LYS A 464 3.18 0.74 -10.58
CA LYS A 464 2.30 0.79 -11.75
C LYS A 464 2.98 1.48 -12.95
N ALA A 465 3.68 2.59 -12.70
CA ALA A 465 4.48 3.29 -13.69
C ALA A 465 5.63 2.41 -14.21
N ALA A 466 6.33 1.71 -13.32
CA ALA A 466 7.40 0.78 -13.66
C ALA A 466 6.91 -0.39 -14.52
N LEU A 467 5.77 -1.00 -14.16
CA LEU A 467 5.12 -2.02 -14.97
C LEU A 467 4.75 -1.51 -16.37
N ALA A 468 4.21 -0.30 -16.48
CA ALA A 468 3.92 0.33 -17.76
C ALA A 468 5.20 0.49 -18.59
N CYS A 469 6.30 0.99 -18.00
CA CYS A 469 7.59 1.15 -18.67
C CYS A 469 8.16 -0.19 -19.18
N VAL A 470 7.95 -1.27 -18.43
CA VAL A 470 8.45 -2.60 -18.78
C VAL A 470 7.57 -3.29 -19.82
N LEU A 471 6.25 -3.17 -19.70
CA LEU A 471 5.29 -3.90 -20.54
C LEU A 471 4.98 -3.21 -21.88
N TRP A 472 5.18 -1.88 -21.98
CA TRP A 472 4.88 -1.11 -23.20
C TRP A 472 6.13 -0.69 -23.98
N ARG A 473 7.19 -1.45 -23.85
CA ARG A 473 8.44 -1.27 -24.63
C ARG A 473 8.24 -1.60 -26.11
N ALA A 474 9.16 -1.13 -26.95
CA ALA A 474 9.20 -1.47 -28.38
C ALA A 474 9.32 -2.97 -28.60
N GLU A 475 10.21 -3.62 -27.84
CA GLU A 475 10.35 -5.06 -27.81
C GLU A 475 9.40 -5.65 -26.77
N ALA A 476 8.43 -6.43 -27.25
CA ALA A 476 7.42 -7.01 -26.37
C ALA A 476 8.05 -8.00 -25.38
N THR A 477 7.79 -7.78 -24.08
CA THR A 477 8.28 -8.65 -23.02
C THR A 477 7.58 -10.00 -23.07
N GLN A 478 8.35 -11.08 -23.21
CA GLN A 478 7.85 -12.46 -23.25
C GLN A 478 8.13 -13.23 -21.97
N LEU A 479 9.19 -12.88 -21.23
CA LEU A 479 9.49 -13.38 -19.87
C LEU A 479 9.53 -12.19 -18.91
N LEU A 480 8.68 -12.22 -17.88
CA LEU A 480 8.67 -11.21 -16.85
C LEU A 480 9.20 -11.80 -15.54
N LEU A 481 10.25 -11.20 -15.01
CA LEU A 481 10.86 -11.54 -13.74
C LEU A 481 10.44 -10.50 -12.69
N LEU A 482 9.90 -10.94 -11.56
CA LEU A 482 9.46 -10.10 -10.47
C LEU A 482 10.17 -10.51 -9.17
N ASP A 483 10.79 -9.55 -8.48
CA ASP A 483 11.45 -9.76 -7.19
C ASP A 483 10.75 -8.96 -6.11
N GLU A 484 9.95 -9.64 -5.27
CA GLU A 484 9.16 -9.09 -4.17
C GLU A 484 8.30 -7.86 -4.58
N PRO A 485 7.45 -7.96 -5.61
CA PRO A 485 6.74 -6.81 -6.16
C PRO A 485 5.67 -6.25 -5.22
N THR A 486 5.27 -6.98 -4.18
CA THR A 486 4.24 -6.57 -3.22
C THR A 486 4.77 -5.79 -2.03
N ASN A 487 6.09 -5.79 -1.80
CA ASN A 487 6.70 -5.10 -0.67
C ASN A 487 6.43 -3.60 -0.73
N HIS A 488 6.07 -3.02 0.41
CA HIS A 488 5.75 -1.60 0.57
C HIS A 488 4.53 -1.10 -0.23
N LEU A 489 3.70 -2.00 -0.76
CA LEU A 489 2.47 -1.62 -1.45
C LEU A 489 1.26 -1.67 -0.51
N ASP A 490 0.31 -0.77 -0.75
CA ASP A 490 -1.00 -0.87 -0.11
C ASP A 490 -1.88 -1.94 -0.80
N LEU A 491 -2.91 -2.39 -0.09
CA LEU A 491 -3.82 -3.45 -0.54
C LEU A 491 -4.43 -3.17 -1.91
N ALA A 492 -4.82 -1.93 -2.18
CA ALA A 492 -5.42 -1.56 -3.47
C ALA A 492 -4.39 -1.64 -4.61
N SER A 493 -3.13 -1.26 -4.34
CA SER A 493 -2.04 -1.37 -5.31
C SER A 493 -1.69 -2.83 -5.60
N VAL A 494 -1.66 -3.69 -4.57
CA VAL A 494 -1.43 -5.13 -4.74
C VAL A 494 -2.53 -5.75 -5.61
N GLN A 495 -3.81 -5.47 -5.34
CA GLN A 495 -4.94 -5.97 -6.13
C GLN A 495 -4.89 -5.50 -7.59
N ALA A 496 -4.52 -4.23 -7.82
CA ALA A 496 -4.37 -3.71 -9.18
C ALA A 496 -3.26 -4.43 -9.98
N ILE A 497 -2.15 -4.77 -9.31
CA ILE A 497 -1.05 -5.51 -9.92
C ILE A 497 -1.42 -6.98 -10.17
N GLU A 498 -2.10 -7.64 -9.24
CA GLU A 498 -2.67 -8.97 -9.43
C GLU A 498 -3.52 -9.03 -10.69
N ALA A 499 -4.48 -8.11 -10.83
CA ALA A 499 -5.34 -8.03 -12.01
C ALA A 499 -4.55 -7.80 -13.31
N ALA A 500 -3.53 -6.94 -13.24
CA ALA A 500 -2.66 -6.65 -14.37
C ALA A 500 -1.83 -7.87 -14.81
N LEU A 501 -1.23 -8.57 -13.86
CA LEU A 501 -0.39 -9.75 -14.09
C LEU A 501 -1.22 -10.98 -14.46
N ALA A 502 -2.43 -11.14 -13.93
CA ALA A 502 -3.34 -12.20 -14.35
C ALA A 502 -3.63 -12.15 -15.85
N GLY A 503 -3.70 -10.95 -16.44
CA GLY A 503 -3.86 -10.74 -17.88
C GLY A 503 -2.58 -10.82 -18.72
N PHE A 504 -1.40 -11.04 -18.12
CA PHE A 504 -0.14 -11.13 -18.85
C PHE A 504 -0.03 -12.46 -19.60
N PRO A 505 0.12 -12.47 -20.95
CA PRO A 505 0.09 -13.68 -21.77
C PRO A 505 1.45 -14.36 -21.94
N GLY A 506 2.51 -13.82 -21.35
CA GLY A 506 3.87 -14.35 -21.41
C GLY A 506 4.20 -15.28 -20.24
N ALA A 507 5.46 -15.71 -20.21
CA ALA A 507 6.03 -16.47 -19.12
C ALA A 507 6.31 -15.56 -17.91
N LEU A 508 6.08 -16.05 -16.69
CA LEU A 508 6.24 -15.31 -15.45
C LEU A 508 7.11 -16.10 -14.47
N LEU A 509 8.13 -15.46 -13.92
CA LEU A 509 8.89 -15.98 -12.77
C LEU A 509 8.82 -14.95 -11.67
N VAL A 510 8.20 -15.30 -10.54
CA VAL A 510 7.92 -14.38 -9.44
C VAL A 510 8.50 -14.88 -8.13
N VAL A 511 9.21 -14.01 -7.45
CA VAL A 511 9.60 -14.17 -6.04
C VAL A 511 8.63 -13.37 -5.20
N SER A 512 7.91 -14.00 -4.30
CA SER A 512 7.09 -13.31 -3.29
C SER A 512 6.88 -14.20 -2.07
N HIS A 513 6.76 -13.54 -0.92
CA HIS A 513 6.36 -14.15 0.34
C HIS A 513 4.86 -13.94 0.65
N ASP A 514 4.12 -13.30 -0.24
CA ASP A 514 2.67 -13.08 -0.14
C ASP A 514 1.93 -14.22 -0.86
N GLU A 515 1.47 -15.22 -0.11
CA GLU A 515 0.74 -16.38 -0.66
C GLU A 515 -0.61 -15.96 -1.28
N ALA A 516 -1.27 -14.92 -0.75
CA ALA A 516 -2.52 -14.42 -1.31
C ALA A 516 -2.28 -13.77 -2.69
N PHE A 517 -1.19 -13.03 -2.85
CA PHE A 517 -0.74 -12.49 -4.13
C PHE A 517 -0.41 -13.61 -5.13
N LEU A 518 0.37 -14.60 -4.70
CA LEU A 518 0.73 -15.74 -5.56
C LEU A 518 -0.50 -16.51 -6.04
N SER A 519 -1.50 -16.72 -5.19
CA SER A 519 -2.75 -17.41 -5.57
C SER A 519 -3.55 -16.64 -6.63
N GLY A 520 -3.48 -15.30 -6.65
CA GLY A 520 -4.11 -14.44 -7.66
C GLY A 520 -3.44 -14.48 -9.04
N LEU A 521 -2.21 -15.01 -9.14
CA LEU A 521 -1.43 -15.00 -10.38
C LEU A 521 -1.67 -16.20 -11.30
N THR A 522 -2.57 -17.13 -10.99
CA THR A 522 -2.80 -18.36 -11.79
C THR A 522 -1.50 -19.10 -12.12
N LEU A 523 -0.71 -19.38 -11.10
CA LEU A 523 0.56 -20.09 -11.23
C LEU A 523 0.35 -21.50 -11.78
N THR A 524 1.33 -22.00 -12.54
CA THR A 524 1.35 -23.36 -13.09
C THR A 524 2.36 -24.25 -12.38
N HIS A 525 3.42 -23.66 -11.83
CA HIS A 525 4.50 -24.38 -11.17
C HIS A 525 5.05 -23.58 -9.99
N GLU A 526 5.72 -24.30 -9.09
CA GLU A 526 6.55 -23.73 -8.03
C GLU A 526 7.97 -24.28 -8.12
N LEU A 527 8.96 -23.41 -8.03
CA LEU A 527 10.37 -23.76 -7.86
C LEU A 527 10.74 -23.51 -6.39
N VAL A 528 10.81 -24.58 -5.62
CA VAL A 528 10.94 -24.53 -4.16
C VAL A 528 12.37 -24.87 -3.77
N TRP A 529 12.94 -24.10 -2.86
CA TRP A 529 14.21 -24.40 -2.23
C TRP A 529 14.05 -25.41 -1.10
N GLU A 530 14.80 -26.52 -1.18
CA GLU A 530 14.94 -27.53 -0.13
C GLU A 530 16.43 -27.70 0.23
N GLU A 531 16.74 -28.39 1.31
CA GLU A 531 18.14 -28.64 1.71
C GLU A 531 18.95 -29.36 0.62
N ALA A 532 18.29 -30.18 -0.19
CA ALA A 532 18.92 -30.89 -1.32
C ALA A 532 19.07 -30.02 -2.59
N GLY A 533 18.54 -28.81 -2.63
CA GLY A 533 18.57 -27.91 -3.79
C GLY A 533 17.18 -27.46 -4.26
N TRP A 534 17.11 -26.94 -5.46
CA TRP A 534 15.87 -26.44 -6.06
C TRP A 534 15.05 -27.58 -6.68
N ARG A 535 13.79 -27.69 -6.31
CA ARG A 535 12.83 -28.64 -6.85
C ARG A 535 11.68 -27.90 -7.55
N CYS A 536 11.32 -28.32 -8.76
CA CYS A 536 10.17 -27.79 -9.48
C CYS A 536 8.97 -28.72 -9.36
N ASP A 537 7.87 -28.21 -8.86
CA ASP A 537 6.59 -28.92 -8.72
C ASP A 537 5.53 -28.26 -9.61
N SER A 538 4.67 -29.06 -10.26
CA SER A 538 3.48 -28.56 -10.96
C SER A 538 2.34 -28.36 -9.96
N LEU A 539 1.61 -27.25 -10.10
CA LEU A 539 0.45 -26.92 -9.26
C LEU A 539 -0.85 -27.49 -9.81
#